data_80ce6d934a90696ff2ad5cfa1110da7b
#
_entry.id   80ce6d934a90696ff2ad5cfa1110da7b
#
_cell.length_a   1.000
_cell.length_b   1.000
_cell.length_c   1.000
_cell.angle_alpha   90.00
_cell.angle_beta   90.00
_cell.angle_gamma   90.00
#
_symmetry.space_group_name_H-M   'P 1'
#
loop_
_entity.id
_entity.type
_entity.pdbx_description
1 polymer ?
#
loop_
_entity_poly.entity_id
_entity_poly.type
_entity_poly.pdbx_seq_one_letter_code
_entity_poly.pdbx_strand_id
1 'polypeptide(L)'
;VDHCFQKAGFDKKRLFYTQGDYGLFQCSEPCCRETFDNEAIVQEMFNRQKDMKIPTELLPVCPHCGKPLTMNLRSDDKFVEDEGWHLASERYQNFLRTRANEKILFLELGVGYNTPVIIKYPFWQMTAKNKNSTYACINLNYASVPAYIQNRAIRLECGIDDVLNRL
;
A
#
# COMPACT_ATOMS: atom_id res chain seq x y z
N VAL A 1 2.01 -2.68 -1.38
CA VAL A 1 3.47 -2.78 -1.23
C VAL A 1 3.96 -4.18 -1.63
N ASP A 2 3.33 -5.23 -1.14
CA ASP A 2 3.76 -6.64 -1.22
C ASP A 2 3.20 -7.43 -2.41
N HIS A 3 2.50 -6.77 -3.32
CA HIS A 3 1.89 -7.31 -4.53
C HIS A 3 0.83 -8.41 -4.31
N CYS A 4 0.29 -8.58 -3.11
CA CYS A 4 -0.75 -9.58 -2.84
C CYS A 4 -1.98 -9.39 -3.73
N PHE A 5 -2.44 -8.16 -3.92
CA PHE A 5 -3.59 -7.88 -4.80
C PHE A 5 -3.31 -8.14 -6.27
N GLN A 6 -2.09 -7.81 -6.76
CA GLN A 6 -1.70 -8.13 -8.14
C GLN A 6 -1.63 -9.63 -8.36
N LYS A 7 -1.01 -10.37 -7.42
CA LYS A 7 -0.94 -11.84 -7.46
C LYS A 7 -2.33 -12.49 -7.41
N ALA A 8 -3.29 -11.85 -6.74
CA ALA A 8 -4.69 -12.26 -6.73
C ALA A 8 -5.49 -11.85 -7.99
N GLY A 9 -4.84 -11.25 -8.99
CA GLY A 9 -5.46 -10.89 -10.28
C GLY A 9 -6.20 -9.55 -10.31
N PHE A 10 -6.02 -8.69 -9.30
CA PHE A 10 -6.60 -7.36 -9.35
C PHE A 10 -5.93 -6.47 -10.41
N ASP A 11 -6.74 -5.76 -11.19
CA ASP A 11 -6.24 -4.79 -12.17
C ASP A 11 -5.45 -3.68 -11.47
N LYS A 12 -4.21 -3.46 -11.91
CA LYS A 12 -3.31 -2.42 -11.40
C LYS A 12 -3.96 -1.03 -11.42
N LYS A 13 -4.85 -0.74 -12.37
CA LYS A 13 -5.60 0.52 -12.45
C LYS A 13 -6.56 0.74 -11.28
N ARG A 14 -6.90 -0.31 -10.53
CA ARG A 14 -7.73 -0.26 -9.34
C ARG A 14 -6.93 -0.19 -8.04
N LEU A 15 -5.62 -0.20 -8.13
CA LEU A 15 -4.72 -0.22 -6.99
C LEU A 15 -4.06 1.15 -6.78
N PHE A 16 -3.90 1.52 -5.52
CA PHE A 16 -3.15 2.70 -5.11
C PHE A 16 -2.20 2.34 -3.96
N TYR A 17 -0.91 2.40 -4.23
CA TYR A 17 0.15 2.05 -3.27
C TYR A 17 0.61 3.29 -2.50
N THR A 18 -0.17 3.73 -1.53
CA THR A 18 0.11 4.95 -0.75
C THR A 18 1.48 4.95 -0.07
N GLN A 19 1.98 3.77 0.31
CA GLN A 19 3.26 3.58 1.01
C GLN A 19 4.38 3.08 0.09
N GLY A 20 4.20 3.14 -1.23
CA GLY A 20 5.20 2.71 -2.19
C GLY A 20 5.09 1.25 -2.63
N ASP A 21 6.14 0.75 -3.26
CA ASP A 21 6.16 -0.54 -3.93
C ASP A 21 7.53 -1.22 -3.77
N TYR A 22 7.53 -2.47 -3.28
CA TYR A 22 8.77 -3.28 -3.22
C TYR A 22 9.36 -3.60 -4.59
N GLY A 23 8.58 -3.52 -5.66
CA GLY A 23 9.04 -3.69 -7.05
C GLY A 23 9.75 -2.48 -7.63
N LEU A 24 9.91 -1.40 -6.87
CA LEU A 24 10.51 -0.16 -7.35
C LEU A 24 11.68 0.29 -6.47
N PHE A 25 12.72 0.81 -7.13
CA PHE A 25 13.76 1.63 -6.50
C PHE A 25 13.51 3.12 -6.70
N GLN A 26 14.07 3.92 -5.82
CA GLN A 26 14.17 5.37 -5.89
C GLN A 26 15.59 5.83 -5.54
N CYS A 27 15.96 7.04 -5.89
CA CYS A 27 17.21 7.64 -5.42
C CYS A 27 17.17 7.82 -3.89
N SER A 28 18.23 7.39 -3.18
CA SER A 28 18.33 7.58 -1.71
C SER A 28 18.37 9.04 -1.28
N GLU A 29 18.80 9.93 -2.19
CA GLU A 29 18.76 11.38 -2.04
C GLU A 29 17.92 11.93 -3.20
N PRO A 30 16.60 12.07 -3.09
CA PRO A 30 15.69 12.27 -4.21
C PRO A 30 16.12 13.42 -5.14
N CYS A 31 16.97 13.11 -6.12
CA CYS A 31 17.46 14.06 -7.11
C CYS A 31 16.49 14.22 -8.30
N CYS A 32 15.55 13.31 -8.42
CA CYS A 32 14.50 13.27 -9.43
C CYS A 32 13.20 12.68 -8.84
N ARG A 33 12.09 12.80 -9.57
CA ARG A 33 10.79 12.20 -9.19
C ARG A 33 10.52 10.91 -9.95
N GLU A 34 11.57 10.14 -10.23
CA GLU A 34 11.46 8.89 -10.96
C GLU A 34 11.67 7.71 -10.02
N THR A 35 10.96 6.64 -10.32
CA THR A 35 11.20 5.32 -9.74
C THR A 35 11.65 4.36 -10.83
N PHE A 36 12.38 3.31 -10.44
CA PHE A 36 13.01 2.37 -11.34
C PHE A 36 12.54 0.96 -11.02
N ASP A 37 12.08 0.22 -12.03
CA ASP A 37 11.76 -1.19 -11.86
C ASP A 37 13.01 -1.95 -11.36
N ASN A 38 12.81 -2.84 -10.38
CA ASN A 38 13.91 -3.54 -9.75
C ASN A 38 13.90 -5.06 -9.96
N GLU A 39 12.92 -5.61 -10.68
CA GLU A 39 12.73 -7.06 -10.79
C GLU A 39 13.98 -7.74 -11.33
N ALA A 40 14.53 -7.26 -12.45
CA ALA A 40 15.68 -7.89 -13.11
C ALA A 40 16.93 -7.86 -12.24
N ILE A 41 17.25 -6.72 -11.62
CA ILE A 41 18.43 -6.58 -10.79
C ILE A 41 18.30 -7.36 -9.47
N VAL A 42 17.12 -7.40 -8.87
CA VAL A 42 16.86 -8.18 -7.66
C VAL A 42 16.95 -9.68 -7.96
N GLN A 43 16.47 -10.14 -9.11
CA GLN A 43 16.64 -11.53 -9.52
C GLN A 43 18.12 -11.90 -9.72
N GLU A 44 18.91 -10.99 -10.31
CA GLU A 44 20.35 -11.19 -10.46
C GLU A 44 21.06 -11.21 -9.10
N MET A 45 20.71 -10.31 -8.17
CA MET A 45 21.19 -10.32 -6.79
C MET A 45 20.90 -11.65 -6.11
N PHE A 46 19.67 -12.15 -6.24
CA PHE A 46 19.26 -13.44 -5.67
C PHE A 46 20.10 -14.60 -6.22
N ASN A 47 20.30 -14.66 -7.53
CA ASN A 47 21.04 -15.73 -8.19
C ASN A 47 22.52 -15.73 -7.83
N ARG A 48 23.11 -14.56 -7.57
CA ARG A 48 24.56 -14.39 -7.28
C ARG A 48 24.86 -14.21 -5.81
N GLN A 49 23.85 -14.22 -4.93
CA GLN A 49 24.04 -14.15 -3.48
C GLN A 49 24.86 -15.32 -2.97
N LYS A 50 25.88 -15.02 -2.16
CA LYS A 50 26.68 -16.00 -1.45
C LYS A 50 26.91 -15.54 -0.02
N ASP A 51 26.74 -16.44 0.95
CA ASP A 51 26.93 -16.15 2.39
C ASP A 51 26.17 -14.90 2.85
N MET A 52 24.91 -14.75 2.39
CA MET A 52 24.03 -13.59 2.65
C MET A 52 24.57 -12.23 2.17
N LYS A 53 25.46 -12.24 1.18
CA LYS A 53 26.03 -11.05 0.55
C LYS A 53 25.82 -11.11 -0.95
N ILE A 54 25.56 -9.95 -1.53
CA ILE A 54 25.51 -9.77 -2.99
C ILE A 54 26.82 -9.17 -3.49
N PRO A 55 27.22 -9.42 -4.73
CA PRO A 55 28.39 -8.77 -5.34
C PRO A 55 28.22 -7.24 -5.37
N THR A 56 29.29 -6.52 -5.07
CA THR A 56 29.28 -5.05 -4.99
C THR A 56 28.85 -4.38 -6.28
N GLU A 57 29.19 -4.97 -7.42
CA GLU A 57 28.81 -4.46 -8.75
C GLU A 57 27.29 -4.53 -9.04
N LEU A 58 26.54 -5.28 -8.22
CA LEU A 58 25.07 -5.33 -8.30
C LEU A 58 24.37 -4.29 -7.41
N LEU A 59 25.11 -3.52 -6.63
CA LEU A 59 24.52 -2.46 -5.82
C LEU A 59 24.00 -1.36 -6.78
N PRO A 60 22.67 -1.11 -6.79
CA PRO A 60 22.10 -0.21 -7.78
C PRO A 60 22.40 1.24 -7.43
N VAL A 61 22.73 2.02 -8.47
CA VAL A 61 23.02 3.45 -8.34
C VAL A 61 22.06 4.27 -9.20
N CYS A 62 21.75 5.46 -8.75
CA CYS A 62 20.89 6.38 -9.46
C CYS A 62 21.54 6.82 -10.78
N PRO A 63 20.84 6.66 -11.93
CA PRO A 63 21.39 7.03 -13.23
C PRO A 63 21.58 8.54 -13.40
N HIS A 64 20.94 9.37 -12.58
CA HIS A 64 21.04 10.82 -12.66
C HIS A 64 22.19 11.39 -11.82
N CYS A 65 22.45 10.84 -10.63
CA CYS A 65 23.43 11.44 -9.70
C CYS A 65 24.47 10.47 -9.16
N GLY A 66 24.41 9.17 -9.52
CA GLY A 66 25.34 8.15 -9.07
C GLY A 66 25.25 7.74 -7.60
N LYS A 67 24.34 8.33 -6.82
CA LYS A 67 24.10 7.92 -5.43
C LYS A 67 23.36 6.57 -5.37
N PRO A 68 23.44 5.85 -4.25
CA PRO A 68 22.72 4.58 -4.12
C PRO A 68 21.22 4.70 -4.40
N LEU A 69 20.65 3.65 -4.96
CA LEU A 69 19.19 3.47 -4.96
C LEU A 69 18.76 2.76 -3.68
N THR A 70 17.53 3.05 -3.24
CA THR A 70 16.84 2.39 -2.15
C THR A 70 15.45 1.95 -2.59
N MET A 71 14.78 1.11 -1.82
CA MET A 71 13.39 0.74 -2.11
C MET A 71 12.48 1.96 -2.07
N ASN A 72 11.52 2.04 -3.00
CA ASN A 72 10.49 3.08 -2.99
C ASN A 72 9.45 2.78 -1.91
N LEU A 73 9.79 3.08 -0.67
CA LEU A 73 8.95 2.86 0.51
C LEU A 73 8.86 4.14 1.33
N ARG A 74 7.64 4.45 1.80
CA ARG A 74 7.40 5.61 2.69
C ARG A 74 7.84 5.30 4.12
N SER A 75 9.14 5.26 4.35
CA SER A 75 9.76 5.06 5.66
C SER A 75 10.23 6.36 6.31
N ASP A 76 10.45 7.39 5.50
CA ASP A 76 10.94 8.71 5.91
C ASP A 76 10.38 9.83 5.00
N ASP A 77 10.95 11.02 5.08
CA ASP A 77 10.60 12.21 4.30
C ASP A 77 11.19 12.23 2.87
N LYS A 78 11.99 11.21 2.51
CA LYS A 78 12.62 11.07 1.19
C LYS A 78 11.81 10.23 0.21
N PHE A 79 10.60 9.84 0.55
CA PHE A 79 9.74 9.05 -0.32
C PHE A 79 9.45 9.77 -1.63
N VAL A 80 9.72 9.12 -2.76
CA VAL A 80 9.44 9.65 -4.09
C VAL A 80 8.03 9.26 -4.53
N GLU A 81 7.18 10.26 -4.69
CA GLU A 81 5.89 10.17 -5.34
C GLU A 81 6.10 10.45 -6.83
N ASP A 82 6.19 9.39 -7.63
CA ASP A 82 6.36 9.49 -9.07
C ASP A 82 5.04 9.80 -9.80
N GLU A 83 5.10 9.96 -11.12
CA GLU A 83 3.90 10.20 -11.94
C GLU A 83 2.86 9.07 -11.78
N GLY A 84 3.30 7.83 -11.71
CA GLY A 84 2.43 6.65 -11.51
C GLY A 84 1.69 6.71 -10.18
N TRP A 85 2.37 7.13 -9.10
CA TRP A 85 1.78 7.35 -7.80
C TRP A 85 0.72 8.46 -7.84
N HIS A 86 1.01 9.60 -8.47
CA HIS A 86 0.06 10.71 -8.60
C HIS A 86 -1.18 10.33 -9.41
N LEU A 87 -1.02 9.64 -10.54
CA LEU A 87 -2.14 9.12 -11.34
C LEU A 87 -3.00 8.12 -10.55
N ALA A 88 -2.40 7.26 -9.75
CA ALA A 88 -3.14 6.33 -8.89
C ALA A 88 -3.90 7.07 -7.77
N SER A 89 -3.28 8.08 -7.16
CA SER A 89 -3.92 8.96 -6.18
C SER A 89 -5.14 9.67 -6.77
N GLU A 90 -4.99 10.23 -7.96
CA GLU A 90 -6.09 10.92 -8.66
C GLU A 90 -7.27 9.96 -8.94
N ARG A 91 -7.00 8.74 -9.44
CA ARG A 91 -8.04 7.72 -9.65
C ARG A 91 -8.77 7.38 -8.35
N TYR A 92 -8.04 7.22 -7.26
CA TYR A 92 -8.61 6.94 -5.94
C TYR A 92 -9.48 8.09 -5.43
N GLN A 93 -8.99 9.33 -5.51
CA GLN A 93 -9.75 10.52 -5.13
C GLN A 93 -11.02 10.68 -5.97
N ASN A 94 -10.91 10.46 -7.28
CA ASN A 94 -12.06 10.52 -8.18
C ASN A 94 -13.09 9.44 -7.83
N PHE A 95 -12.66 8.22 -7.55
CA PHE A 95 -13.55 7.15 -7.09
C PHE A 95 -14.32 7.57 -5.83
N LEU A 96 -13.64 8.07 -4.81
CA LEU A 96 -14.28 8.51 -3.57
C LEU A 96 -15.27 9.66 -3.81
N ARG A 97 -14.89 10.62 -4.64
CA ARG A 97 -15.72 11.79 -4.95
C ARG A 97 -17.00 11.40 -5.70
N THR A 98 -16.87 10.57 -6.73
CA THR A 98 -18.01 10.18 -7.59
C THR A 98 -18.96 9.21 -6.90
N ARG A 99 -18.51 8.48 -5.87
CA ARG A 99 -19.28 7.48 -5.12
C ARG A 99 -19.70 7.95 -3.72
N ALA A 100 -19.52 9.23 -3.40
CA ALA A 100 -19.69 9.77 -2.05
C ALA A 100 -21.07 9.50 -1.41
N ASN A 101 -22.12 9.34 -2.22
CA ASN A 101 -23.49 9.06 -1.75
C ASN A 101 -23.97 7.61 -1.99
N GLU A 102 -23.10 6.76 -2.52
CA GLU A 102 -23.44 5.38 -2.82
C GLU A 102 -23.24 4.47 -1.60
N LYS A 103 -23.73 3.23 -1.71
CA LYS A 103 -23.44 2.18 -0.74
C LYS A 103 -21.99 1.73 -0.93
N ILE A 104 -21.12 2.03 0.03
CA ILE A 104 -19.71 1.68 0.00
C ILE A 104 -19.37 0.77 1.19
N LEU A 105 -18.66 -0.30 0.93
CA LEU A 105 -18.00 -1.10 1.95
C LEU A 105 -16.54 -0.65 2.04
N PHE A 106 -16.14 -0.08 3.18
CA PHE A 106 -14.75 0.17 3.52
C PHE A 106 -14.20 -1.06 4.25
N LEU A 107 -13.55 -1.94 3.51
CA LEU A 107 -13.00 -3.20 4.02
C LEU A 107 -11.52 -3.02 4.40
N GLU A 108 -11.22 -3.23 5.66
CA GLU A 108 -9.87 -3.20 6.21
C GLU A 108 -9.39 -4.62 6.53
N LEU A 109 -8.24 -4.98 5.97
CA LEU A 109 -7.63 -6.29 6.13
C LEU A 109 -6.28 -6.17 6.84
N GLY A 110 -6.20 -6.59 8.11
CA GLY A 110 -4.97 -6.71 8.87
C GLY A 110 -4.24 -5.39 9.19
N VAL A 111 -4.90 -4.23 9.11
CA VAL A 111 -4.25 -2.94 9.38
C VAL A 111 -4.03 -2.75 10.88
N GLY A 112 -2.77 -2.63 11.27
CA GLY A 112 -2.36 -2.35 12.64
C GLY A 112 -2.41 -0.86 13.02
N TYR A 113 -1.86 -0.54 14.20
CA TYR A 113 -1.78 0.83 14.70
C TYR A 113 -0.44 1.53 14.43
N ASN A 114 0.48 0.93 13.68
CA ASN A 114 1.74 1.58 13.31
C ASN A 114 1.52 2.76 12.35
N THR A 115 0.61 2.60 11.38
CA THR A 115 0.29 3.64 10.39
C THR A 115 -1.23 3.75 10.16
N PRO A 116 -2.04 4.00 11.22
CA PRO A 116 -3.51 3.99 11.11
C PRO A 116 -4.05 5.16 10.28
N VAL A 117 -3.27 6.21 10.10
CA VAL A 117 -3.64 7.43 9.37
C VAL A 117 -3.83 7.20 7.86
N ILE A 118 -3.34 6.09 7.31
CA ILE A 118 -3.40 5.83 5.87
C ILE A 118 -4.70 5.14 5.46
N ILE A 119 -5.18 4.17 6.25
CA ILE A 119 -6.38 3.37 5.93
C ILE A 119 -7.41 3.48 7.05
N LYS A 120 -7.05 3.08 8.28
CA LYS A 120 -7.97 2.93 9.40
C LYS A 120 -8.75 4.21 9.70
N TYR A 121 -8.08 5.30 10.00
CA TYR A 121 -8.73 6.57 10.33
C TYR A 121 -9.48 7.20 9.15
N PRO A 122 -8.94 7.22 7.92
CA PRO A 122 -9.70 7.67 6.76
C PRO A 122 -10.99 6.86 6.52
N PHE A 123 -10.95 5.53 6.67
CA PHE A 123 -12.15 4.70 6.50
C PHE A 123 -13.20 4.98 7.57
N TRP A 124 -12.79 5.19 8.83
CA TRP A 124 -13.72 5.61 9.88
C TRP A 124 -14.38 6.96 9.57
N GLN A 125 -13.59 7.95 9.14
CA GLN A 125 -14.11 9.28 8.79
C GLN A 125 -15.05 9.23 7.58
N MET A 126 -14.70 8.47 6.54
CA MET A 126 -15.55 8.30 5.36
C MET A 126 -16.83 7.56 5.70
N THR A 127 -16.77 6.53 6.55
CA THR A 127 -17.96 5.84 7.07
C THR A 127 -18.84 6.77 7.88
N ALA A 128 -18.27 7.65 8.70
CA ALA A 128 -19.04 8.63 9.47
C ALA A 128 -19.77 9.62 8.56
N LYS A 129 -19.10 10.11 7.51
CA LYS A 129 -19.66 11.11 6.57
C LYS A 129 -20.74 10.53 5.66
N ASN A 130 -20.57 9.31 5.13
CA ASN A 130 -21.53 8.68 4.25
C ASN A 130 -22.43 7.71 5.03
N LYS A 131 -23.70 8.08 5.23
CA LYS A 131 -24.68 7.28 5.97
C LYS A 131 -25.03 5.93 5.30
N ASN A 132 -24.75 5.79 4.00
CA ASN A 132 -24.98 4.56 3.23
C ASN A 132 -23.78 3.62 3.24
N SER A 133 -22.66 4.01 3.87
CA SER A 133 -21.47 3.16 3.93
C SER A 133 -21.42 2.26 5.16
N THR A 134 -20.70 1.17 4.99
CA THR A 134 -20.38 0.21 6.05
C THR A 134 -18.86 0.10 6.16
N TYR A 135 -18.35 0.03 7.37
CA TYR A 135 -16.96 -0.31 7.64
C TYR A 135 -16.86 -1.77 8.06
N ALA A 136 -15.90 -2.50 7.51
CA ALA A 136 -15.58 -3.85 7.97
C ALA A 136 -14.09 -3.96 8.28
N CYS A 137 -13.77 -4.51 9.44
CA CYS A 137 -12.40 -4.73 9.89
C CYS A 137 -12.19 -6.21 10.20
N ILE A 138 -11.24 -6.84 9.52
CA ILE A 138 -10.79 -8.21 9.78
C ILE A 138 -9.36 -8.13 10.28
N ASN A 139 -9.14 -8.50 11.54
CA ASN A 139 -7.82 -8.42 12.17
C ASN A 139 -7.73 -9.37 13.36
N LEU A 140 -6.62 -10.08 13.50
CA LEU A 140 -6.42 -11.04 14.61
C LEU A 140 -6.43 -10.39 16.00
N ASN A 141 -5.88 -9.16 16.12
CA ASN A 141 -5.62 -8.56 17.43
C ASN A 141 -6.17 -7.13 17.59
N TYR A 142 -6.56 -6.48 16.49
CA TYR A 142 -6.85 -5.03 16.49
C TYR A 142 -8.13 -4.69 15.72
N ALA A 143 -9.14 -5.54 15.80
CA ALA A 143 -10.45 -5.29 15.19
C ALA A 143 -11.25 -4.27 16.01
N SER A 144 -10.73 -3.05 16.18
CA SER A 144 -11.40 -1.99 16.94
C SER A 144 -12.18 -1.05 16.02
N VAL A 145 -13.27 -0.51 16.56
CA VAL A 145 -14.18 0.40 15.85
C VAL A 145 -14.59 1.52 16.80
N PRO A 146 -14.50 2.79 16.40
CA PRO A 146 -14.94 3.90 17.24
C PRO A 146 -16.46 3.92 17.41
N ALA A 147 -16.92 4.40 18.56
CA ALA A 147 -18.33 4.40 18.95
C ALA A 147 -19.25 5.10 17.93
N TYR A 148 -18.77 6.16 17.28
CA TYR A 148 -19.56 6.97 16.36
C TYR A 148 -19.91 6.28 15.00
N ILE A 149 -19.29 5.12 14.68
CA ILE A 149 -19.67 4.29 13.51
C ILE A 149 -20.06 2.87 13.89
N GLN A 150 -20.14 2.54 15.17
CA GLN A 150 -20.33 1.16 15.64
C GLN A 150 -21.57 0.48 15.07
N ASN A 151 -22.65 1.21 14.87
CA ASN A 151 -23.92 0.70 14.30
C ASN A 151 -23.84 0.41 12.78
N ARG A 152 -22.75 0.78 12.12
CA ARG A 152 -22.48 0.56 10.69
C ARG A 152 -21.11 -0.10 10.48
N ALA A 153 -20.68 -0.89 11.45
CA ALA A 153 -19.41 -1.56 11.41
C ALA A 153 -19.52 -3.06 11.67
N ILE A 154 -18.75 -3.81 10.92
CA ILE A 154 -18.55 -5.25 11.09
C ILE A 154 -17.14 -5.46 11.63
N ARG A 155 -17.01 -6.16 12.74
CA ARG A 155 -15.73 -6.40 13.40
C ARG A 155 -15.51 -7.90 13.55
N LEU A 156 -14.43 -8.39 12.94
CA LEU A 156 -14.06 -9.81 12.96
C LEU A 156 -12.64 -9.96 13.50
N GLU A 157 -12.52 -10.54 14.70
CA GLU A 157 -11.24 -10.88 15.34
C GLU A 157 -10.83 -12.30 14.96
N CYS A 158 -10.31 -12.45 13.74
CA CYS A 158 -9.89 -13.73 13.17
C CYS A 158 -8.88 -13.53 12.05
N GLY A 159 -8.35 -14.63 11.50
CA GLY A 159 -7.51 -14.61 10.30
C GLY A 159 -8.28 -14.12 9.07
N ILE A 160 -7.58 -13.42 8.20
CA ILE A 160 -8.18 -12.93 6.94
C ILE A 160 -8.61 -14.10 6.06
N ASP A 161 -7.78 -15.14 5.98
CA ASP A 161 -8.02 -16.38 5.27
C ASP A 161 -9.24 -17.14 5.81
N ASP A 162 -9.43 -17.17 7.12
CA ASP A 162 -10.62 -17.80 7.77
C ASP A 162 -11.94 -17.18 7.30
N VAL A 163 -11.92 -15.88 6.99
CA VAL A 163 -13.10 -15.18 6.49
C VAL A 163 -13.26 -15.34 4.99
N LEU A 164 -12.18 -15.06 4.22
CA LEU A 164 -12.27 -15.06 2.76
C LEU A 164 -12.57 -16.45 2.17
N ASN A 165 -12.14 -17.54 2.83
CA ASN A 165 -12.44 -18.91 2.40
C ASN A 165 -13.89 -19.33 2.68
N ARG A 166 -14.68 -18.52 3.41
CA ARG A 166 -16.08 -18.80 3.71
C ARG A 166 -17.08 -17.94 2.92
N LEU A 167 -16.56 -17.01 2.10
CA LEU A 167 -17.35 -16.16 1.20
C LEU A 167 -17.52 -16.82 -0.17
#